data_bad4ebc3ac332fcc380684701ba0fa0f
#
_entry.id   bad4ebc3ac332fcc380684701ba0fa0f
#
_cell.length_a   1.000
_cell.length_b   1.000
_cell.length_c   1.000
_cell.angle_alpha   90.00
_cell.angle_beta   90.00
_cell.angle_gamma   90.00
#
_symmetry.space_group_name_H-M   'P 1'
#
loop_
_entity.id
_entity.type
_entity.pdbx_description
1 polymer ?
#
loop_
_entity_poly.entity_id
_entity_poly.type
_entity_poly.pdbx_seq_one_letter_code
_entity_poly.pdbx_strand_id
1 'polypeptide(L)'
;MNRNKHLNRMILAASMMTVIILTALPSCHRRTEEPQEEEKNDTIYPLGFCTDSFDLMEGKVAGGEVFTGLMTRLGMTQADAMQLVEVADSVFEPRKMRAGNVWQAYYSVDSLDAQVLEYLVYNRDRINLTVLKCTKPYGAWRVTKPVVHTRKFSDVSITSSLWNDMTAAGASPMLLVHLEDIYAWTVDFFGLQKGDRFRVVYTEASCEGEVIDIDTIHIAMFNRDDKEMPAIRFDQGDGGNLYWNEKG
;
A
#
# COMPACT_ATOMS: atom_id res chain seq x y z
N MET A 1 39.24 -59.92 -2.08
CA MET A 1 39.73 -61.09 -2.90
C MET A 1 39.85 -60.58 -4.32
N ASN A 2 41.06 -60.50 -4.74
CA ASN A 2 41.60 -60.53 -6.11
C ASN A 2 41.21 -59.40 -7.08
N ARG A 3 42.16 -58.51 -7.38
CA ARG A 3 43.35 -58.75 -8.26
C ARG A 3 42.88 -58.85 -9.72
N ASN A 4 43.34 -58.13 -10.69
CA ASN A 4 44.64 -57.76 -11.18
C ASN A 4 44.42 -56.90 -12.45
N LYS A 5 45.17 -55.86 -12.66
CA LYS A 5 46.47 -55.86 -13.41
C LYS A 5 46.30 -55.93 -14.92
N HIS A 6 46.79 -55.01 -15.57
CA HIS A 6 48.00 -54.84 -16.41
C HIS A 6 47.64 -54.02 -17.66
N LEU A 7 48.26 -52.96 -17.96
CA LEU A 7 49.66 -52.75 -18.38
C LEU A 7 49.88 -52.80 -19.90
N ASN A 8 50.37 -51.68 -20.40
CA ASN A 8 51.26 -51.49 -21.55
C ASN A 8 50.65 -51.50 -22.96
N ARG A 9 51.06 -50.68 -23.88
CA ARG A 9 52.33 -50.16 -24.38
C ARG A 9 52.03 -49.17 -25.53
N MET A 10 52.54 -47.94 -25.51
CA MET A 10 53.72 -47.47 -26.31
C MET A 10 53.91 -48.06 -27.70
N ILE A 11 53.95 -47.15 -28.69
CA ILE A 11 54.89 -47.08 -29.87
C ILE A 11 54.41 -45.81 -30.65
N LEU A 12 55.11 -44.68 -30.62
CA LEU A 12 56.23 -44.17 -31.41
C LEU A 12 56.02 -44.20 -32.94
N ALA A 13 55.98 -43.04 -33.53
CA ALA A 13 56.80 -42.56 -34.67
C ALA A 13 56.19 -41.26 -35.20
N ALA A 14 56.76 -40.12 -35.04
CA ALA A 14 57.86 -39.49 -35.69
C ALA A 14 57.52 -38.90 -37.06
N SER A 15 57.86 -37.61 -37.16
CA SER A 15 58.25 -36.86 -38.36
C SER A 15 57.18 -36.21 -39.23
N MET A 16 57.05 -34.87 -39.20
CA MET A 16 57.70 -34.06 -40.21
C MET A 16 57.52 -32.56 -39.95
N MET A 17 58.59 -31.92 -39.86
CA MET A 17 58.83 -30.47 -39.66
C MET A 17 58.43 -29.73 -40.94
N THR A 18 57.57 -28.76 -40.83
CA THR A 18 57.45 -27.69 -41.83
C THR A 18 57.33 -26.36 -41.12
N VAL A 19 58.42 -25.63 -41.15
CA VAL A 19 58.57 -24.25 -40.71
C VAL A 19 57.83 -23.36 -41.69
N ILE A 20 56.80 -22.65 -41.21
CA ILE A 20 56.26 -21.48 -41.88
C ILE A 20 56.37 -20.32 -40.87
N ILE A 21 57.39 -19.49 -41.10
CA ILE A 21 57.53 -18.20 -40.50
C ILE A 21 56.47 -17.30 -41.14
N LEU A 22 55.45 -16.90 -40.38
CA LEU A 22 54.55 -15.84 -40.77
C LEU A 22 54.59 -14.76 -39.70
N THR A 23 55.06 -13.61 -40.11
CA THR A 23 55.27 -12.35 -39.40
C THR A 23 54.10 -11.96 -38.49
N ALA A 24 54.41 -11.84 -37.19
CA ALA A 24 53.49 -11.28 -36.20
C ALA A 24 53.42 -9.75 -36.41
N LEU A 25 52.31 -9.26 -36.89
CA LEU A 25 51.90 -7.86 -36.72
C LEU A 25 51.18 -7.76 -35.37
N PRO A 26 51.54 -6.81 -34.50
CA PRO A 26 50.78 -6.58 -33.29
C PRO A 26 49.47 -5.87 -33.65
N SER A 27 48.39 -6.62 -33.77
CA SER A 27 47.06 -6.04 -33.81
C SER A 27 46.75 -5.51 -32.42
N CYS A 28 46.84 -4.19 -32.28
CA CYS A 28 46.26 -3.48 -31.13
C CYS A 28 44.73 -3.72 -31.13
N HIS A 29 44.31 -4.74 -30.44
CA HIS A 29 42.91 -4.92 -30.08
C HIS A 29 42.62 -3.92 -28.98
N ARG A 30 42.17 -2.73 -29.39
CA ARG A 30 41.58 -1.74 -28.50
C ARG A 30 40.31 -2.40 -27.96
N ARG A 31 40.43 -3.03 -26.80
CA ARG A 31 39.27 -3.50 -26.03
C ARG A 31 38.43 -2.25 -25.69
N THR A 32 37.41 -2.02 -26.47
CA THR A 32 36.34 -1.10 -26.11
C THR A 32 35.69 -1.72 -24.87
N GLU A 33 36.02 -1.21 -23.71
CA GLU A 33 35.24 -1.46 -22.52
C GLU A 33 33.86 -0.85 -22.81
N GLU A 34 32.87 -1.70 -23.07
CA GLU A 34 31.47 -1.30 -22.98
C GLU A 34 31.30 -0.71 -21.58
N PRO A 35 30.67 0.47 -21.47
CA PRO A 35 30.29 0.97 -20.17
C PRO A 35 29.38 -0.10 -19.55
N GLN A 36 29.81 -0.70 -18.46
CA GLN A 36 28.89 -1.41 -17.59
C GLN A 36 27.84 -0.38 -17.18
N GLU A 37 26.64 -0.47 -17.74
CA GLU A 37 25.46 0.14 -17.14
C GLU A 37 25.44 -0.42 -15.72
N GLU A 38 25.79 0.43 -14.75
CA GLU A 38 25.45 0.20 -13.37
C GLU A 38 23.92 -0.04 -13.38
N GLU A 39 23.49 -1.29 -13.18
CA GLU A 39 22.11 -1.57 -12.83
C GLU A 39 21.81 -0.69 -11.63
N LYS A 40 21.17 0.45 -11.88
CA LYS A 40 20.52 1.24 -10.86
C LYS A 40 19.50 0.31 -10.22
N ASN A 41 19.90 -0.26 -9.11
CA ASN A 41 19.01 -1.00 -8.25
C ASN A 41 18.05 0.03 -7.65
N ASP A 42 17.01 0.36 -8.41
CA ASP A 42 15.94 1.26 -7.99
C ASP A 42 15.12 0.54 -6.92
N THR A 43 15.72 0.38 -5.74
CA THR A 43 15.00 -0.09 -4.56
C THR A 43 13.98 0.98 -4.21
N ILE A 44 12.72 0.72 -4.59
CA ILE A 44 11.61 1.62 -4.29
C ILE A 44 11.31 1.52 -2.80
N TYR A 45 11.64 2.55 -2.05
CA TYR A 45 11.27 2.67 -0.65
C TYR A 45 9.85 3.27 -0.55
N PRO A 46 8.86 2.54 -0.01
CA PRO A 46 7.47 3.02 0.04
C PRO A 46 7.27 4.38 0.72
N LEU A 47 8.10 4.69 1.70
CA LEU A 47 8.07 5.97 2.42
C LEU A 47 9.06 7.01 1.85
N GLY A 48 9.85 6.66 0.82
CA GLY A 48 10.88 7.52 0.23
C GLY A 48 12.23 7.45 0.94
N PHE A 49 12.38 6.57 1.96
CA PHE A 49 13.65 6.30 2.65
C PHE A 49 13.70 4.83 3.12
N CYS A 50 14.91 4.32 3.38
CA CYS A 50 15.12 2.95 3.88
C CYS A 50 14.76 2.88 5.37
N THR A 51 13.64 2.28 5.70
CA THR A 51 13.15 2.15 7.09
C THR A 51 14.03 1.27 7.98
N ASP A 52 14.63 0.24 7.39
CA ASP A 52 15.45 -0.75 8.13
C ASP A 52 16.75 -0.17 8.70
N SER A 53 17.09 1.06 8.32
CA SER A 53 18.29 1.77 8.80
C SER A 53 18.07 2.56 10.08
N PHE A 54 16.86 2.53 10.64
CA PHE A 54 16.46 3.39 11.76
C PHE A 54 15.75 2.60 12.86
N ASP A 55 15.91 3.07 14.09
CA ASP A 55 15.10 2.61 15.22
C ASP A 55 13.71 3.23 15.14
N LEU A 56 12.66 2.39 15.25
CA LEU A 56 11.27 2.80 15.15
C LEU A 56 10.65 3.04 16.53
N MET A 57 10.01 4.19 16.70
CA MET A 57 9.09 4.48 17.80
C MET A 57 7.72 4.84 17.25
N GLU A 58 6.66 4.26 17.78
CA GLU A 58 5.28 4.52 17.36
C GLU A 58 4.46 5.12 18.49
N GLY A 59 3.46 5.90 18.12
CA GLY A 59 2.54 6.46 19.08
C GLY A 59 1.34 7.14 18.45
N LYS A 60 0.57 7.81 19.30
CA LYS A 60 -0.59 8.59 18.88
C LYS A 60 -0.44 10.04 19.32
N VAL A 61 -1.05 10.92 18.54
CA VAL A 61 -1.18 12.33 18.89
C VAL A 61 -2.06 12.45 20.13
N ALA A 62 -1.59 13.15 21.15
CA ALA A 62 -2.35 13.36 22.39
C ALA A 62 -3.46 14.40 22.20
N GLY A 63 -4.46 14.39 23.09
CA GLY A 63 -5.52 15.39 23.11
C GLY A 63 -4.95 16.79 23.36
N GLY A 64 -5.23 17.73 22.47
CA GLY A 64 -4.71 19.11 22.55
C GLY A 64 -3.24 19.29 22.17
N GLU A 65 -2.56 18.22 21.74
CA GLU A 65 -1.16 18.30 21.31
C GLU A 65 -1.06 19.06 19.98
N VAL A 66 -0.17 20.06 19.94
CA VAL A 66 0.16 20.80 18.73
C VAL A 66 1.40 20.21 18.06
N PHE A 67 1.56 20.44 16.76
CA PHE A 67 2.65 19.86 15.98
C PHE A 67 4.04 20.13 16.57
N THR A 68 4.35 21.37 16.92
CA THR A 68 5.65 21.71 17.53
C THR A 68 5.86 21.02 18.89
N GLY A 69 4.79 20.82 19.67
CA GLY A 69 4.82 20.06 20.91
C GLY A 69 5.18 18.60 20.69
N LEU A 70 4.56 17.95 19.68
CA LEU A 70 4.89 16.60 19.26
C LEU A 70 6.37 16.51 18.87
N MET A 71 6.84 17.41 17.98
CA MET A 71 8.23 17.39 17.51
C MET A 71 9.23 17.58 18.64
N THR A 72 8.94 18.47 19.59
CA THR A 72 9.78 18.70 20.77
C THR A 72 9.81 17.47 21.70
N ARG A 73 8.65 16.82 21.88
CA ARG A 73 8.55 15.58 22.67
C ARG A 73 9.34 14.44 22.02
N LEU A 74 9.48 14.43 20.70
CA LEU A 74 10.24 13.46 19.92
C LEU A 74 11.74 13.81 19.80
N GLY A 75 12.20 14.90 20.42
CA GLY A 75 13.63 15.23 20.56
C GLY A 75 14.12 16.40 19.70
N MET A 76 13.25 17.08 18.92
CA MET A 76 13.66 18.30 18.21
C MET A 76 13.72 19.50 19.15
N THR A 77 14.60 20.46 18.83
CA THR A 77 14.53 21.77 19.50
C THR A 77 13.28 22.53 19.06
N GLN A 78 12.79 23.44 19.88
CA GLN A 78 11.65 24.28 19.53
C GLN A 78 11.91 25.11 18.25
N ALA A 79 13.14 25.60 18.06
CA ALA A 79 13.54 26.36 16.88
C ALA A 79 13.51 25.51 15.61
N ASP A 80 14.02 24.27 15.67
CA ASP A 80 14.02 23.34 14.54
C ASP A 80 12.59 22.87 14.22
N ALA A 81 11.76 22.62 15.23
CA ALA A 81 10.36 22.28 15.05
C ALA A 81 9.57 23.39 14.35
N MET A 82 9.85 24.67 14.65
CA MET A 82 9.23 25.81 13.96
C MET A 82 9.66 25.92 12.50
N GLN A 83 10.94 25.69 12.19
CA GLN A 83 11.41 25.63 10.79
C GLN A 83 10.75 24.49 10.02
N LEU A 84 10.59 23.33 10.66
CA LEU A 84 9.92 22.20 10.03
C LEU A 84 8.43 22.50 9.75
N VAL A 85 7.75 23.28 10.58
CA VAL A 85 6.37 23.76 10.32
C VAL A 85 6.28 24.48 8.99
N GLU A 86 7.21 25.40 8.70
CA GLU A 86 7.22 26.17 7.46
C GLU A 86 7.37 25.26 6.23
N VAL A 87 8.22 24.23 6.32
CA VAL A 87 8.40 23.24 5.25
C VAL A 87 7.17 22.34 5.13
N ALA A 88 6.62 21.90 6.25
CA ALA A 88 5.47 21.00 6.29
C ALA A 88 4.19 21.66 5.74
N ASP A 89 4.00 22.97 5.93
CA ASP A 89 2.78 23.70 5.56
C ASP A 89 2.47 23.60 4.05
N SER A 90 3.47 23.43 3.22
CA SER A 90 3.32 23.19 1.77
C SER A 90 2.70 21.84 1.42
N VAL A 91 2.79 20.85 2.33
CA VAL A 91 2.39 19.46 2.10
C VAL A 91 1.15 19.10 2.91
N PHE A 92 1.13 19.47 4.17
CA PHE A 92 -0.02 19.31 5.05
C PHE A 92 -0.05 20.47 6.04
N GLU A 93 -1.24 20.91 6.43
CA GLU A 93 -1.36 21.98 7.42
C GLU A 93 -1.11 21.41 8.83
N PRO A 94 0.01 21.75 9.51
CA PRO A 94 0.31 21.22 10.85
C PRO A 94 -0.78 21.49 11.89
N ARG A 95 -1.55 22.60 11.72
CA ARG A 95 -2.69 22.95 12.56
C ARG A 95 -3.87 21.97 12.45
N LYS A 96 -3.94 21.19 11.38
CA LYS A 96 -4.97 20.16 11.16
C LYS A 96 -4.56 18.79 11.69
N MET A 97 -3.46 18.70 12.45
CA MET A 97 -3.11 17.48 13.16
C MET A 97 -4.23 17.09 14.13
N ARG A 98 -4.61 15.82 14.14
CA ARG A 98 -5.76 15.33 14.92
C ARG A 98 -5.30 14.43 16.06
N ALA A 99 -5.86 14.64 17.24
CA ALA A 99 -5.70 13.72 18.35
C ALA A 99 -6.13 12.29 17.96
N GLY A 100 -5.38 11.30 18.43
CA GLY A 100 -5.62 9.89 18.13
C GLY A 100 -4.98 9.38 16.82
N ASN A 101 -4.57 10.28 15.91
CA ASN A 101 -3.82 9.84 14.71
C ASN A 101 -2.48 9.22 15.09
N VAL A 102 -2.12 8.16 14.39
CA VAL A 102 -0.87 7.42 14.61
C VAL A 102 0.29 8.18 13.97
N TRP A 103 1.43 8.14 14.61
CA TRP A 103 2.71 8.57 14.08
C TRP A 103 3.77 7.50 14.30
N GLN A 104 4.77 7.50 13.42
CA GLN A 104 5.96 6.65 13.45
C GLN A 104 7.18 7.55 13.38
N ALA A 105 8.05 7.49 14.37
CA ALA A 105 9.28 8.25 14.45
C ALA A 105 10.48 7.33 14.24
N TYR A 106 11.36 7.71 13.34
CA TYR A 106 12.53 6.95 12.92
C TYR A 106 13.79 7.67 13.39
N TYR A 107 14.59 6.97 14.19
CA TYR A 107 15.78 7.51 14.83
C TYR A 107 17.05 6.86 14.28
N SER A 108 18.08 7.67 14.09
CA SER A 108 19.46 7.23 13.96
C SER A 108 20.21 7.43 15.29
N VAL A 109 21.38 6.84 15.38
CA VAL A 109 22.31 7.09 16.49
C VAL A 109 23.50 7.86 15.94
N ASP A 110 23.80 9.00 16.55
CA ASP A 110 24.93 9.82 16.14
C ASP A 110 26.27 9.26 16.67
N SER A 111 27.37 9.92 16.33
CA SER A 111 28.71 9.52 16.77
C SER A 111 28.97 9.66 18.27
N LEU A 112 28.03 10.22 19.02
CA LEU A 112 28.06 10.41 20.47
C LEU A 112 27.06 9.53 21.20
N ASP A 113 26.52 8.50 20.52
CA ASP A 113 25.46 7.59 21.00
C ASP A 113 24.14 8.31 21.36
N ALA A 114 23.89 9.51 20.80
CA ALA A 114 22.63 10.21 21.00
C ALA A 114 21.63 9.85 19.90
N GLN A 115 20.37 9.63 20.28
CA GLN A 115 19.29 9.39 19.34
C GLN A 115 18.91 10.71 18.62
N VAL A 116 18.89 10.65 17.30
CA VAL A 116 18.51 11.76 16.41
C VAL A 116 17.26 11.39 15.66
N LEU A 117 16.20 12.20 15.76
CA LEU A 117 14.99 12.03 14.97
C LEU A 117 15.28 12.38 13.51
N GLU A 118 15.27 11.37 12.64
CA GLU A 118 15.52 11.53 11.21
C GLU A 118 14.23 11.76 10.42
N TYR A 119 13.22 10.95 10.68
CA TYR A 119 11.95 11.04 9.98
C TYR A 119 10.77 10.88 10.93
N LEU A 120 9.69 11.59 10.63
CA LEU A 120 8.37 11.37 11.22
C LEU A 120 7.39 11.06 10.11
N VAL A 121 6.69 9.94 10.23
CA VAL A 121 5.55 9.58 9.39
C VAL A 121 4.27 9.82 10.17
N TYR A 122 3.47 10.74 9.71
CA TYR A 122 2.17 11.08 10.31
C TYR A 122 1.04 10.50 9.46
N ASN A 123 0.23 9.64 10.04
CA ASN A 123 -0.93 9.03 9.40
C ASN A 123 -2.11 10.01 9.46
N ARG A 124 -2.40 10.67 8.34
CA ARG A 124 -3.54 11.61 8.24
C ARG A 124 -4.86 10.85 8.29
N ASP A 125 -4.90 9.71 7.63
CA ASP A 125 -5.98 8.73 7.63
C ASP A 125 -5.41 7.33 7.32
N ARG A 126 -6.25 6.37 6.96
CA ARG A 126 -5.83 4.98 6.72
C ARG A 126 -4.89 4.80 5.52
N ILE A 127 -5.00 5.67 4.51
CA ILE A 127 -4.25 5.55 3.26
C ILE A 127 -3.29 6.72 3.01
N ASN A 128 -3.54 7.88 3.60
CA ASN A 128 -2.74 9.08 3.36
C ASN A 128 -1.78 9.36 4.51
N LEU A 129 -0.50 9.38 4.17
CA LEU A 129 0.59 9.65 5.08
C LEU A 129 1.25 10.98 4.73
N THR A 130 1.82 11.64 5.72
CA THR A 130 2.78 12.72 5.53
C THR A 130 4.10 12.27 6.11
N VAL A 131 5.14 12.30 5.31
CA VAL A 131 6.51 12.02 5.74
C VAL A 131 7.23 13.33 5.91
N LEU A 132 7.92 13.49 7.04
CA LEU A 132 8.69 14.66 7.42
C LEU A 132 10.14 14.22 7.65
N LYS A 133 11.08 14.84 6.94
CA LYS A 133 12.50 14.71 7.24
C LYS A 133 12.84 15.73 8.32
N CYS A 134 13.29 15.27 9.47
CA CYS A 134 13.47 16.05 10.69
C CYS A 134 14.91 16.55 10.87
N THR A 135 15.84 16.16 9.97
CA THR A 135 17.23 16.66 9.91
C THR A 135 17.42 17.58 8.71
N LYS A 136 18.39 18.49 8.79
CA LYS A 136 18.67 19.47 7.72
C LYS A 136 19.32 18.81 6.51
N PRO A 137 18.93 19.15 5.26
CA PRO A 137 17.82 20.06 4.96
C PRO A 137 16.47 19.38 5.25
N TYR A 138 15.58 20.12 5.92
CA TYR A 138 14.23 19.64 6.22
C TYR A 138 13.44 19.36 4.96
N GLY A 139 12.52 18.39 5.03
CA GLY A 139 11.69 18.01 3.90
C GLY A 139 10.32 17.51 4.34
N ALA A 140 9.36 17.61 3.45
CA ALA A 140 8.03 17.05 3.66
C ALA A 140 7.47 16.55 2.34
N TRP A 141 6.79 15.39 2.35
CA TRP A 141 6.10 14.85 1.18
C TRP A 141 4.93 13.97 1.58
N ARG A 142 4.03 13.74 0.63
CA ARG A 142 2.87 12.87 0.82
C ARG A 142 3.18 11.49 0.28
N VAL A 143 2.68 10.49 0.99
CA VAL A 143 2.66 9.11 0.54
C VAL A 143 1.23 8.62 0.63
N THR A 144 0.77 7.92 -0.42
CA THR A 144 -0.53 7.24 -0.41
C THR A 144 -0.29 5.75 -0.50
N LYS A 145 -0.84 5.01 0.47
CA LYS A 145 -0.77 3.55 0.46
C LYS A 145 -1.58 2.99 -0.72
N PRO A 146 -1.14 1.88 -1.32
CA PRO A 146 -1.90 1.25 -2.39
C PRO A 146 -3.26 0.76 -1.88
N VAL A 147 -4.31 1.07 -2.64
CA VAL A 147 -5.66 0.57 -2.41
C VAL A 147 -5.96 -0.51 -3.43
N VAL A 148 -6.44 -1.65 -2.96
CA VAL A 148 -6.85 -2.77 -3.80
C VAL A 148 -8.37 -2.77 -3.92
N HIS A 149 -8.87 -2.74 -5.16
CA HIS A 149 -10.29 -2.81 -5.47
C HIS A 149 -10.66 -4.22 -5.87
N THR A 150 -11.57 -4.86 -5.11
CA THR A 150 -11.98 -6.24 -5.34
C THR A 150 -13.48 -6.32 -5.55
N ARG A 151 -13.90 -6.90 -6.69
CA ARG A 151 -15.32 -7.15 -6.96
C ARG A 151 -15.79 -8.35 -6.17
N LYS A 152 -16.89 -8.18 -5.41
CA LYS A 152 -17.48 -9.19 -4.54
C LYS A 152 -18.96 -9.37 -4.81
N PHE A 153 -19.46 -10.51 -4.39
CA PHE A 153 -20.89 -10.82 -4.32
C PHE A 153 -21.21 -11.24 -2.88
N SER A 154 -22.30 -10.71 -2.34
CA SER A 154 -22.84 -11.12 -1.06
C SER A 154 -24.32 -11.49 -1.21
N ASP A 155 -24.71 -12.54 -0.50
CA ASP A 155 -26.08 -13.05 -0.42
C ASP A 155 -26.43 -13.22 1.07
N VAL A 156 -27.25 -12.34 1.58
CA VAL A 156 -27.53 -12.22 3.01
C VAL A 156 -29.03 -12.33 3.25
N SER A 157 -29.45 -13.38 3.96
CA SER A 157 -30.84 -13.53 4.45
C SER A 157 -30.92 -13.12 5.91
N ILE A 158 -31.90 -12.29 6.24
CA ILE A 158 -32.10 -11.78 7.60
C ILE A 158 -32.63 -12.90 8.49
N THR A 159 -31.90 -13.20 9.54
CA THR A 159 -32.28 -14.16 10.57
C THR A 159 -32.36 -13.54 11.96
N SER A 160 -31.52 -12.53 12.21
CA SER A 160 -31.45 -11.81 13.48
C SER A 160 -31.44 -10.29 13.26
N SER A 161 -30.37 -9.77 12.70
CA SER A 161 -30.22 -8.36 12.27
C SER A 161 -29.35 -8.29 11.03
N LEU A 162 -29.60 -7.28 10.18
CA LEU A 162 -28.82 -7.12 8.95
C LEU A 162 -27.30 -7.02 9.23
N TRP A 163 -26.91 -6.31 10.28
CA TRP A 163 -25.50 -6.20 10.70
C TRP A 163 -24.88 -7.57 11.03
N ASN A 164 -25.53 -8.34 11.90
CA ASN A 164 -25.02 -9.64 12.31
C ASN A 164 -24.99 -10.63 11.15
N ASP A 165 -26.04 -10.66 10.35
CA ASP A 165 -26.18 -11.58 9.24
C ASP A 165 -25.23 -11.23 8.09
N MET A 166 -24.96 -9.93 7.81
CA MET A 166 -23.91 -9.49 6.90
C MET A 166 -22.52 -9.92 7.39
N THR A 167 -22.22 -9.69 8.65
CA THR A 167 -20.93 -10.08 9.24
C THR A 167 -20.73 -11.60 9.17
N ALA A 168 -21.77 -12.37 9.47
CA ALA A 168 -21.74 -13.84 9.38
C ALA A 168 -21.55 -14.34 7.94
N ALA A 169 -22.06 -13.61 6.95
CA ALA A 169 -21.83 -13.88 5.52
C ALA A 169 -20.47 -13.41 5.00
N GLY A 170 -19.63 -12.82 5.85
CA GLY A 170 -18.31 -12.29 5.45
C GLY A 170 -18.38 -10.99 4.63
N ALA A 171 -19.54 -10.33 4.60
CA ALA A 171 -19.69 -9.03 3.97
C ALA A 171 -19.23 -7.92 4.93
N SER A 172 -18.66 -6.84 4.36
CA SER A 172 -18.33 -5.68 5.17
C SER A 172 -19.59 -5.00 5.69
N PRO A 173 -19.69 -4.69 7.01
CA PRO A 173 -20.78 -3.91 7.55
C PRO A 173 -20.96 -2.53 6.91
N MET A 174 -19.91 -1.98 6.29
CA MET A 174 -20.00 -0.72 5.54
C MET A 174 -20.98 -0.79 4.37
N LEU A 175 -21.23 -2.01 3.83
CA LEU A 175 -22.21 -2.25 2.78
C LEU A 175 -23.62 -1.83 3.22
N LEU A 176 -23.94 -1.93 4.52
CA LEU A 176 -25.22 -1.52 5.09
C LEU A 176 -25.51 -0.04 4.82
N VAL A 177 -24.54 0.84 5.08
CA VAL A 177 -24.71 2.30 4.89
C VAL A 177 -25.04 2.62 3.43
N HIS A 178 -24.33 1.99 2.50
CA HIS A 178 -24.59 2.20 1.06
C HIS A 178 -25.95 1.63 0.61
N LEU A 179 -26.38 0.51 1.20
CA LEU A 179 -27.72 -0.05 0.90
C LEU A 179 -28.83 0.81 1.48
N GLU A 180 -28.63 1.41 2.66
CA GLU A 180 -29.57 2.39 3.25
C GLU A 180 -29.76 3.58 2.32
N ASP A 181 -28.67 4.12 1.75
CA ASP A 181 -28.74 5.23 0.80
C ASP A 181 -29.48 4.84 -0.49
N ILE A 182 -29.18 3.66 -1.05
CA ILE A 182 -29.81 3.18 -2.30
C ILE A 182 -31.31 2.96 -2.13
N TYR A 183 -31.71 2.37 -1.00
CA TYR A 183 -33.09 1.99 -0.75
C TYR A 183 -33.84 2.94 0.19
N ALA A 184 -33.31 4.13 0.48
CA ALA A 184 -33.82 5.09 1.47
C ALA A 184 -35.35 5.36 1.38
N TRP A 185 -35.89 5.33 0.16
CA TRP A 185 -37.32 5.63 -0.10
C TRP A 185 -38.17 4.40 -0.36
N THR A 186 -37.58 3.20 -0.38
CA THR A 186 -38.26 1.98 -0.83
C THR A 186 -38.27 0.86 0.22
N VAL A 187 -37.25 0.84 1.11
CA VAL A 187 -37.12 -0.20 2.16
C VAL A 187 -36.95 0.47 3.52
N ASP A 188 -37.81 0.06 4.46
CA ASP A 188 -37.63 0.41 5.86
C ASP A 188 -36.61 -0.53 6.52
N PHE A 189 -35.38 -0.05 6.73
CA PHE A 189 -34.28 -0.80 7.34
C PHE A 189 -34.48 -1.11 8.83
N PHE A 190 -35.35 -0.33 9.53
CA PHE A 190 -35.76 -0.62 10.91
C PHE A 190 -36.85 -1.65 10.98
N GLY A 191 -37.59 -1.84 9.89
CA GLY A 191 -38.65 -2.81 9.73
C GLY A 191 -38.25 -4.08 8.99
N LEU A 192 -36.97 -4.40 8.90
CA LEU A 192 -36.48 -5.64 8.28
C LEU A 192 -36.99 -6.87 9.08
N GLN A 193 -37.45 -7.88 8.36
CA GLN A 193 -38.05 -9.08 8.93
C GLN A 193 -37.19 -10.32 8.63
N LYS A 194 -37.38 -11.34 9.43
CA LYS A 194 -36.79 -12.65 9.18
C LYS A 194 -37.27 -13.18 7.83
N GLY A 195 -36.32 -13.53 6.96
CA GLY A 195 -36.59 -13.99 5.60
C GLY A 195 -36.34 -12.92 4.54
N ASP A 196 -36.28 -11.63 4.92
CA ASP A 196 -35.79 -10.60 3.99
C ASP A 196 -34.39 -10.95 3.52
N ARG A 197 -34.07 -10.62 2.25
CA ARG A 197 -32.81 -11.04 1.65
C ARG A 197 -32.21 -9.91 0.80
N PHE A 198 -30.89 -9.70 0.96
CA PHE A 198 -30.10 -8.83 0.09
C PHE A 198 -29.10 -9.65 -0.73
N ARG A 199 -29.10 -9.45 -2.03
CA ARG A 199 -28.08 -9.97 -2.96
C ARG A 199 -27.38 -8.78 -3.59
N VAL A 200 -26.07 -8.69 -3.45
CA VAL A 200 -25.33 -7.47 -3.84
C VAL A 200 -24.06 -7.82 -4.57
N VAL A 201 -23.86 -7.20 -5.74
CA VAL A 201 -22.58 -7.19 -6.45
C VAL A 201 -21.94 -5.82 -6.25
N TYR A 202 -20.76 -5.78 -5.67
CA TYR A 202 -20.10 -4.53 -5.30
C TYR A 202 -18.58 -4.62 -5.47
N THR A 203 -17.91 -3.47 -5.50
CA THR A 203 -16.47 -3.35 -5.42
C THR A 203 -16.10 -2.84 -4.03
N GLU A 204 -15.26 -3.59 -3.34
CA GLU A 204 -14.72 -3.26 -2.03
C GLU A 204 -13.32 -2.70 -2.19
N ALA A 205 -13.03 -1.58 -1.52
CA ALA A 205 -11.71 -1.01 -1.42
C ALA A 205 -11.03 -1.49 -0.13
N SER A 206 -9.82 -2.02 -0.24
CA SER A 206 -9.02 -2.47 0.90
C SER A 206 -7.61 -1.91 0.85
N CYS A 207 -7.02 -1.70 2.03
CA CYS A 207 -5.65 -1.27 2.22
C CYS A 207 -5.00 -2.17 3.27
N GLU A 208 -3.81 -2.74 2.95
CA GLU A 208 -3.09 -3.64 3.86
C GLU A 208 -3.96 -4.82 4.37
N GLY A 209 -4.90 -5.29 3.54
CA GLY A 209 -5.81 -6.40 3.85
C GLY A 209 -7.05 -6.00 4.66
N GLU A 210 -7.17 -4.76 5.10
CA GLU A 210 -8.35 -4.25 5.78
C GLU A 210 -9.29 -3.52 4.82
N VAL A 211 -10.60 -3.77 4.93
CA VAL A 211 -11.62 -3.03 4.17
C VAL A 211 -11.68 -1.60 4.68
N ILE A 212 -11.53 -0.65 3.76
CA ILE A 212 -11.57 0.78 4.07
C ILE A 212 -12.85 1.46 3.59
N ASP A 213 -13.45 0.94 2.51
CA ASP A 213 -14.73 1.44 1.98
C ASP A 213 -15.38 0.45 1.01
N ILE A 214 -16.65 0.70 0.68
CA ILE A 214 -17.34 0.13 -0.47
C ILE A 214 -17.29 1.18 -1.60
N ASP A 215 -16.47 0.91 -2.59
CA ASP A 215 -16.24 1.84 -3.69
C ASP A 215 -17.46 2.02 -4.57
N THR A 216 -18.10 0.92 -4.94
CA THR A 216 -19.27 0.93 -5.85
C THR A 216 -20.16 -0.27 -5.61
N ILE A 217 -21.45 -0.04 -5.48
CA ILE A 217 -22.45 -1.10 -5.62
C ILE A 217 -22.90 -1.11 -7.09
N HIS A 218 -22.70 -2.24 -7.78
CA HIS A 218 -23.06 -2.39 -9.19
C HIS A 218 -24.52 -2.79 -9.34
N ILE A 219 -24.96 -3.74 -8.54
CA ILE A 219 -26.32 -4.24 -8.51
C ILE A 219 -26.64 -4.62 -7.08
N ALA A 220 -27.77 -4.17 -6.58
CA ALA A 220 -28.37 -4.66 -5.38
C ALA A 220 -29.77 -5.20 -5.67
N MET A 221 -30.17 -6.24 -4.96
CA MET A 221 -31.51 -6.82 -5.01
C MET A 221 -31.99 -7.04 -3.59
N PHE A 222 -33.05 -6.37 -3.21
CA PHE A 222 -33.77 -6.65 -1.97
C PHE A 222 -35.00 -7.52 -2.27
N ASN A 223 -35.18 -8.56 -1.48
CA ASN A 223 -36.33 -9.45 -1.56
C ASN A 223 -37.05 -9.47 -0.25
N ARG A 224 -38.37 -9.31 -0.30
CA ARG A 224 -39.31 -9.52 0.81
C ARG A 224 -40.51 -10.27 0.28
N ASP A 225 -40.79 -11.44 0.82
CA ASP A 225 -41.80 -12.37 0.32
C ASP A 225 -41.53 -12.66 -1.17
N ASP A 226 -42.56 -12.49 -2.02
CA ASP A 226 -42.43 -12.67 -3.48
C ASP A 226 -42.08 -11.40 -4.24
N LYS A 227 -41.74 -10.31 -3.54
CA LYS A 227 -41.35 -9.04 -4.13
C LYS A 227 -39.87 -8.93 -4.29
N GLU A 228 -39.38 -8.67 -5.50
CA GLU A 228 -38.01 -8.29 -5.82
C GLU A 228 -37.94 -6.80 -6.09
N MET A 229 -36.96 -6.14 -5.49
CA MET A 229 -36.68 -4.71 -5.66
C MET A 229 -35.25 -4.54 -6.13
N PRO A 230 -35.00 -4.58 -7.43
CA PRO A 230 -33.68 -4.36 -8.01
C PRO A 230 -33.26 -2.88 -7.92
N ALA A 231 -31.97 -2.66 -7.69
CA ALA A 231 -31.32 -1.38 -7.84
C ALA A 231 -30.05 -1.61 -8.68
N ILE A 232 -30.10 -1.17 -9.93
CA ILE A 232 -29.04 -1.36 -10.92
C ILE A 232 -28.33 -0.02 -11.10
N ARG A 233 -27.02 -0.01 -10.92
CA ARG A 233 -26.23 1.21 -11.12
C ARG A 233 -26.13 1.54 -12.62
N PHE A 234 -26.63 2.71 -12.98
CA PHE A 234 -26.49 3.28 -14.29
C PHE A 234 -26.36 4.81 -14.20
N ASP A 235 -25.25 5.34 -14.66
CA ASP A 235 -24.98 6.78 -14.68
C ASP A 235 -25.42 7.35 -16.03
N GLN A 236 -26.44 8.22 -16.01
CA GLN A 236 -26.93 8.91 -17.22
C GLN A 236 -26.08 10.13 -17.59
N GLY A 237 -25.10 10.50 -16.74
CA GLY A 237 -24.23 11.65 -16.96
C GLY A 237 -24.88 13.01 -16.66
N ASP A 238 -26.04 13.03 -16.00
CA ASP A 238 -26.80 14.23 -15.64
C ASP A 238 -26.59 14.68 -14.19
N GLY A 239 -25.79 13.90 -13.42
CA GLY A 239 -25.55 14.14 -11.99
C GLY A 239 -26.73 13.78 -11.08
N GLY A 240 -27.75 13.10 -11.61
CA GLY A 240 -28.94 12.67 -10.91
C GLY A 240 -28.83 11.33 -10.22
N ASN A 241 -29.92 10.57 -10.19
CA ASN A 241 -29.98 9.26 -9.59
C ASN A 241 -29.05 8.27 -10.29
N LEU A 242 -28.30 7.50 -9.50
CA LEU A 242 -27.40 6.47 -10.03
C LEU A 242 -28.00 5.06 -10.01
N TYR A 243 -29.13 4.85 -9.32
CA TYR A 243 -29.73 3.52 -9.13
C TYR A 243 -31.16 3.47 -9.64
N TRP A 244 -31.43 2.49 -10.47
CA TRP A 244 -32.66 2.35 -11.23
C TRP A 244 -33.26 0.96 -11.02
N ASN A 245 -34.58 0.87 -11.05
CA ASN A 245 -35.25 -0.41 -11.14
C ASN A 245 -35.24 -0.94 -12.61
N GLU A 246 -35.83 -2.10 -12.84
CA GLU A 246 -35.89 -2.72 -14.17
C GLU A 246 -36.64 -1.91 -15.26
N LYS A 247 -37.36 -0.87 -14.85
CA LYS A 247 -38.16 -0.04 -15.77
C LYS A 247 -37.50 1.31 -16.10
N GLY A 248 -36.40 1.63 -15.43
CA GLY A 248 -35.67 2.89 -15.57
C GLY A 248 -36.24 4.02 -14.71
#